data_1c73d5b2e15edd2ee8f7d13c8611a3a7
#
_entry.id   1c73d5b2e15edd2ee8f7d13c8611a3a7
#
_cell.length_a   1.000
_cell.length_b   1.000
_cell.length_c   1.000
_cell.angle_alpha   90.00
_cell.angle_beta   90.00
_cell.angle_gamma   90.00
#
_symmetry.space_group_name_H-M   'P 1'
#
loop_
_entity.id
_entity.type
_entity.pdbx_description
1 polymer ?
#
loop_
_entity_poly.entity_id
_entity_poly.type
_entity_poly.pdbx_seq_one_letter_code
_entity_poly.pdbx_strand_id
1 'polypeptide(L)'
;KIKFSAGDTLYVCGDILDKGEQSARLLKLLMNSDGVRCVLGNHEYAFLTYYWSMMRRSPKNFDEVLESLRSWFAPYDGSPLDWDTMDKLEALPLYIEEEQFVCVHAGLPLDEDMRTVAPQSVMPGMPGMLLEDRSFMRPQVVPLNSKCVCFGHTPVRYVSDRDEILAYRRLGRSGGSIDDYYKIHLDTGVYLSGVLGCFCIDDCRARYVKRRI
;
A
#
# COMPACT_ATOMS: atom_id res chain seq x y z
N LYS A 1 9.16 -19.57 3.51
CA LYS A 1 8.71 -19.22 2.14
C LYS A 1 7.19 -19.29 2.11
N ILE A 2 6.55 -18.19 1.75
CA ILE A 2 5.12 -18.21 1.41
C ILE A 2 5.04 -18.93 0.06
N LYS A 3 4.23 -19.99 -0.01
CA LYS A 3 3.92 -20.63 -1.29
C LYS A 3 2.66 -19.94 -1.80
N PHE A 4 2.80 -19.15 -2.84
CA PHE A 4 1.70 -18.56 -3.59
C PHE A 4 1.28 -19.57 -4.67
N SER A 5 0.01 -19.90 -4.73
CA SER A 5 -0.55 -20.92 -5.63
C SER A 5 -1.67 -20.34 -6.50
N ALA A 6 -2.02 -21.05 -7.55
CA ALA A 6 -3.17 -20.68 -8.37
C ALA A 6 -4.44 -20.69 -7.50
N GLY A 7 -5.14 -19.55 -7.46
CA GLY A 7 -6.31 -19.34 -6.59
C GLY A 7 -6.04 -18.47 -5.36
N ASP A 8 -4.77 -18.23 -4.99
CA ASP A 8 -4.44 -17.24 -3.96
C ASP A 8 -4.54 -15.81 -4.52
N THR A 9 -4.91 -14.87 -3.68
CA THR A 9 -4.89 -13.43 -4.02
C THR A 9 -3.93 -12.69 -3.10
N LEU A 10 -3.00 -11.94 -3.68
CA LEU A 10 -2.10 -11.04 -2.97
C LEU A 10 -2.62 -9.61 -3.05
N TYR A 11 -2.92 -9.01 -1.90
CA TYR A 11 -3.25 -7.60 -1.78
C TYR A 11 -2.01 -6.81 -1.39
N VAL A 12 -1.71 -5.73 -2.14
CA VAL A 12 -0.55 -4.86 -1.90
C VAL A 12 -1.05 -3.46 -1.55
N CYS A 13 -0.62 -2.96 -0.38
CA CYS A 13 -1.09 -1.68 0.14
C CYS A 13 -0.36 -0.45 -0.46
N GLY A 14 0.13 -0.52 -1.69
CA GLY A 14 0.85 0.58 -2.35
C GLY A 14 2.32 0.70 -1.95
N ASP A 15 2.93 1.83 -2.31
CA ASP A 15 4.35 2.14 -2.11
C ASP A 15 5.30 1.08 -2.72
N ILE A 16 5.01 0.69 -3.95
CA ILE A 16 5.81 -0.25 -4.76
C ILE A 16 7.03 0.47 -5.33
N LEU A 17 6.82 1.73 -5.75
CA LEU A 17 7.88 2.61 -6.26
C LEU A 17 8.67 3.24 -5.12
N ASP A 18 9.86 3.73 -5.47
CA ASP A 18 10.78 4.42 -4.58
C ASP A 18 11.41 3.53 -3.48
N LYS A 19 12.49 4.01 -2.87
CA LYS A 19 13.25 3.39 -1.76
C LYS A 19 13.80 1.97 -2.00
N GLY A 20 13.45 1.31 -3.09
CA GLY A 20 13.94 -0.03 -3.46
C GLY A 20 14.85 -0.01 -4.69
N GLU A 21 15.87 -0.86 -4.73
CA GLU A 21 16.83 -0.92 -5.86
C GLU A 21 16.22 -1.45 -7.16
N GLN A 22 15.06 -2.10 -7.11
CA GLN A 22 14.39 -2.74 -8.25
C GLN A 22 12.90 -2.41 -8.28
N SER A 23 12.52 -1.19 -7.91
CA SER A 23 11.11 -0.82 -7.77
C SER A 23 10.36 -0.86 -9.11
N ALA A 24 10.95 -0.43 -10.21
CA ALA A 24 10.31 -0.52 -11.53
C ALA A 24 10.11 -1.98 -11.97
N ARG A 25 11.09 -2.85 -11.70
CA ARG A 25 10.96 -4.29 -11.97
C ARG A 25 9.89 -4.95 -11.13
N LEU A 26 9.82 -4.56 -9.84
CA LEU A 26 8.78 -5.04 -8.92
C LEU A 26 7.39 -4.59 -9.39
N LEU A 27 7.24 -3.31 -9.73
CA LEU A 27 5.99 -2.77 -10.27
C LEU A 27 5.53 -3.58 -11.49
N LYS A 28 6.41 -3.76 -12.48
CA LYS A 28 6.11 -4.53 -13.68
C LYS A 28 5.73 -5.98 -13.37
N LEU A 29 6.41 -6.61 -12.44
CA LEU A 29 6.06 -7.96 -11.98
C LEU A 29 4.66 -8.00 -11.38
N LEU A 30 4.33 -7.10 -10.47
CA LEU A 30 3.03 -7.08 -9.79
C LEU A 30 1.88 -6.75 -10.76
N MET A 31 2.09 -5.77 -11.65
CA MET A 31 1.06 -5.37 -12.64
C MET A 31 0.76 -6.46 -13.68
N ASN A 32 1.67 -7.40 -13.90
CA ASN A 32 1.53 -8.50 -14.88
C ASN A 32 1.35 -9.88 -14.22
N SER A 33 1.10 -9.93 -12.92
CA SER A 33 0.88 -11.19 -12.20
C SER A 33 -0.60 -11.43 -11.95
N ASP A 34 -1.10 -12.59 -12.37
CA ASP A 34 -2.45 -13.02 -12.01
C ASP A 34 -2.59 -13.18 -10.49
N GLY A 35 -3.77 -12.86 -9.96
CA GLY A 35 -4.05 -12.95 -8.53
C GLY A 35 -3.38 -11.86 -7.67
N VAL A 36 -2.79 -10.82 -8.28
CA VAL A 36 -2.27 -9.64 -7.56
C VAL A 36 -3.23 -8.47 -7.70
N ARG A 37 -3.57 -7.85 -6.58
CA ARG A 37 -4.43 -6.66 -6.49
C ARG A 37 -3.72 -5.60 -5.66
N CYS A 38 -3.44 -4.45 -6.26
CA CYS A 38 -2.74 -3.35 -5.61
C CYS A 38 -3.67 -2.16 -5.40
N VAL A 39 -3.47 -1.43 -4.32
CA VAL A 39 -3.99 -0.07 -4.17
C VAL A 39 -2.89 0.94 -4.48
N LEU A 40 -3.27 2.14 -4.88
CA LEU A 40 -2.35 3.24 -5.11
C LEU A 40 -1.73 3.68 -3.79
N GLY A 41 -0.40 3.83 -3.74
CA GLY A 41 0.31 4.48 -2.65
C GLY A 41 0.64 5.94 -2.95
N ASN A 42 1.10 6.68 -1.95
CA ASN A 42 1.47 8.09 -2.16
C ASN A 42 2.71 8.24 -3.04
N HIS A 43 3.62 7.26 -3.06
CA HIS A 43 4.77 7.27 -3.95
C HIS A 43 4.36 7.09 -5.42
N GLU A 44 3.46 6.18 -5.74
CA GLU A 44 2.88 6.01 -7.07
C GLU A 44 2.11 7.26 -7.50
N TYR A 45 1.29 7.82 -6.61
CA TYR A 45 0.52 9.04 -6.88
C TYR A 45 1.43 10.25 -7.18
N ALA A 46 2.49 10.43 -6.41
CA ALA A 46 3.48 11.49 -6.64
C ALA A 46 4.19 11.29 -7.99
N PHE A 47 4.59 10.05 -8.31
CA PHE A 47 5.20 9.69 -9.58
C PHE A 47 4.26 10.05 -10.76
N LEU A 48 3.00 9.61 -10.73
CA LEU A 48 2.01 9.90 -11.78
C LEU A 48 1.77 11.40 -11.93
N THR A 49 1.60 12.11 -10.82
CA THR A 49 1.37 13.58 -10.83
C THR A 49 2.54 14.30 -11.47
N TYR A 50 3.76 13.92 -11.14
CA TYR A 50 4.96 14.52 -11.71
C TYR A 50 5.13 14.17 -13.19
N TYR A 51 4.93 12.91 -13.56
CA TYR A 51 4.96 12.43 -14.93
C TYR A 51 4.01 13.24 -15.83
N TRP A 52 2.75 13.33 -15.46
CA TRP A 52 1.75 14.09 -16.23
C TRP A 52 2.03 15.60 -16.25
N SER A 53 2.55 16.15 -15.17
CA SER A 53 2.98 17.55 -15.14
C SER A 53 4.08 17.82 -16.16
N MET A 54 5.04 16.92 -16.30
CA MET A 54 6.11 17.06 -17.29
C MET A 54 5.59 16.89 -18.71
N MET A 55 4.74 15.88 -18.97
CA MET A 55 4.13 15.63 -20.27
C MET A 55 3.29 16.82 -20.76
N ARG A 56 2.58 17.52 -19.88
CA ARG A 56 1.79 18.71 -20.23
C ARG A 56 2.65 19.94 -20.53
N ARG A 57 3.77 20.13 -19.83
CA ARG A 57 4.63 21.32 -19.98
C ARG A 57 5.55 21.24 -21.18
N SER A 58 6.01 20.08 -21.51
CA SER A 58 6.91 19.85 -22.64
C SER A 58 6.63 18.42 -23.11
N PRO A 59 5.93 18.23 -24.22
CA PRO A 59 5.69 16.88 -24.76
C PRO A 59 7.03 16.32 -25.24
N LYS A 60 7.81 15.85 -24.30
CA LYS A 60 8.99 15.03 -24.50
C LYS A 60 8.54 13.63 -24.85
N ASN A 61 9.42 12.85 -25.45
CA ASN A 61 9.13 11.44 -25.58
C ASN A 61 9.12 10.79 -24.17
N PHE A 62 8.49 9.63 -24.10
CA PHE A 62 8.32 8.88 -22.85
C PHE A 62 9.66 8.63 -22.14
N ASP A 63 10.70 8.25 -22.89
CA ASP A 63 12.02 7.94 -22.35
C ASP A 63 12.70 9.16 -21.72
N GLU A 64 12.56 10.36 -22.32
CA GLU A 64 13.11 11.60 -21.76
C GLU A 64 12.44 12.00 -20.44
N VAL A 65 11.13 11.77 -20.32
CA VAL A 65 10.39 12.01 -19.07
C VAL A 65 10.82 11.03 -18.01
N LEU A 66 10.92 9.75 -18.32
CA LEU A 66 11.41 8.73 -17.39
C LEU A 66 12.85 9.00 -16.93
N GLU A 67 13.73 9.40 -17.84
CA GLU A 67 15.11 9.78 -17.49
C GLU A 67 15.15 10.95 -16.51
N SER A 68 14.28 11.95 -16.72
CA SER A 68 14.16 13.08 -15.78
C SER A 68 13.63 12.63 -14.41
N LEU A 69 12.72 11.65 -14.37
CA LEU A 69 12.19 11.08 -13.13
C LEU A 69 13.22 10.27 -12.33
N ARG A 70 14.22 9.69 -12.99
CA ARG A 70 15.30 8.95 -12.31
C ARG A 70 16.00 9.76 -11.22
N SER A 71 16.13 11.06 -11.41
CA SER A 71 16.78 11.93 -10.43
C SER A 71 15.92 12.19 -9.18
N TRP A 72 14.61 11.96 -9.27
CA TRP A 72 13.66 12.25 -8.19
C TRP A 72 13.20 11.00 -7.43
N PHE A 73 13.06 9.88 -8.14
CA PHE A 73 12.63 8.61 -7.59
C PHE A 73 13.78 7.61 -7.66
N ALA A 74 14.81 7.85 -6.84
CA ALA A 74 15.91 6.91 -6.70
C ALA A 74 15.55 5.80 -5.69
N PRO A 75 15.91 4.57 -5.97
CA PRO A 75 16.60 4.13 -7.16
C PRO A 75 15.65 3.56 -8.21
N TYR A 76 15.43 4.28 -9.26
CA TYR A 76 14.89 3.71 -10.47
C TYR A 76 15.97 2.80 -11.08
N ASP A 77 15.73 1.51 -11.17
CA ASP A 77 16.72 0.50 -11.61
C ASP A 77 17.04 0.54 -13.11
N GLY A 78 16.50 1.53 -13.82
CA GLY A 78 16.67 1.68 -15.25
C GLY A 78 15.83 0.72 -16.09
N SER A 79 15.01 -0.13 -15.48
CA SER A 79 14.08 -0.97 -16.22
C SER A 79 13.05 -0.08 -16.91
N PRO A 80 12.86 -0.17 -18.23
CA PRO A 80 11.89 0.66 -18.93
C PRO A 80 10.47 0.33 -18.43
N LEU A 81 9.74 1.37 -18.04
CA LEU A 81 8.29 1.27 -17.88
C LEU A 81 7.69 1.42 -19.27
N ASP A 82 6.87 0.48 -19.67
CA ASP A 82 6.10 0.53 -20.91
C ASP A 82 4.72 1.14 -20.68
N TRP A 83 4.05 1.52 -21.76
CA TRP A 83 2.73 2.13 -21.71
C TRP A 83 1.70 1.25 -20.99
N ASP A 84 1.72 -0.07 -21.22
CA ASP A 84 0.81 -1.01 -20.55
C ASP A 84 0.99 -0.98 -19.02
N THR A 85 2.24 -0.93 -18.56
CA THR A 85 2.54 -0.79 -17.12
C THR A 85 2.06 0.57 -16.57
N MET A 86 2.23 1.64 -17.34
CA MET A 86 1.77 2.99 -16.94
C MET A 86 0.23 3.06 -16.88
N ASP A 87 -0.46 2.52 -17.87
CA ASP A 87 -1.92 2.47 -17.89
C ASP A 87 -2.47 1.68 -16.69
N LYS A 88 -1.86 0.55 -16.35
CA LYS A 88 -2.21 -0.24 -15.18
C LYS A 88 -1.93 0.49 -13.88
N LEU A 89 -0.81 1.21 -13.79
CA LEU A 89 -0.46 2.02 -12.62
C LEU A 89 -1.48 3.15 -12.39
N GLU A 90 -1.87 3.84 -13.47
CA GLU A 90 -2.86 4.92 -13.42
C GLU A 90 -4.26 4.41 -13.04
N ALA A 91 -4.57 3.17 -13.41
CA ALA A 91 -5.85 2.52 -13.09
C ALA A 91 -5.93 1.96 -11.67
N LEU A 92 -4.86 2.04 -10.87
CA LEU A 92 -4.87 1.52 -9.50
C LEU A 92 -5.93 2.22 -8.65
N PRO A 93 -6.77 1.46 -7.92
CA PRO A 93 -7.76 2.04 -7.03
C PRO A 93 -7.10 2.62 -5.77
N LEU A 94 -7.74 3.60 -5.15
CA LEU A 94 -7.32 4.15 -3.85
C LEU A 94 -7.57 3.18 -2.69
N TYR A 95 -8.54 2.30 -2.83
CA TYR A 95 -8.86 1.23 -1.89
C TYR A 95 -9.51 0.04 -2.61
N ILE A 96 -9.44 -1.13 -1.99
CA ILE A 96 -10.14 -2.35 -2.41
C ILE A 96 -11.00 -2.79 -1.24
N GLU A 97 -12.29 -2.96 -1.50
CA GLU A 97 -13.24 -3.42 -0.49
C GLU A 97 -13.71 -4.83 -0.82
N GLU A 98 -13.49 -5.74 0.12
CA GLU A 98 -13.96 -7.11 0.10
C GLU A 98 -15.08 -7.31 1.13
N GLU A 99 -15.64 -8.50 1.21
CA GLU A 99 -16.71 -8.80 2.15
C GLU A 99 -16.30 -8.56 3.62
N GLN A 100 -15.11 -9.01 4.00
CA GLN A 100 -14.62 -9.01 5.39
C GLN A 100 -13.59 -7.93 5.69
N PHE A 101 -12.95 -7.35 4.68
CA PHE A 101 -11.89 -6.37 4.89
C PHE A 101 -11.85 -5.26 3.84
N VAL A 102 -11.15 -4.20 4.18
CA VAL A 102 -10.79 -3.10 3.27
C VAL A 102 -9.27 -3.02 3.22
N CYS A 103 -8.70 -3.03 2.01
CA CYS A 103 -7.30 -2.74 1.77
C CYS A 103 -7.16 -1.28 1.32
N VAL A 104 -6.33 -0.51 1.99
CA VAL A 104 -6.11 0.92 1.72
C VAL A 104 -4.66 1.27 2.04
N HIS A 105 -4.10 2.33 1.42
CA HIS A 105 -2.70 2.67 1.63
C HIS A 105 -2.41 3.20 3.05
N ALA A 106 -2.94 4.36 3.43
CA ALA A 106 -2.61 5.01 4.70
C ALA A 106 -3.64 4.76 5.83
N GLY A 107 -4.81 4.19 5.50
CA GLY A 107 -5.90 3.96 6.43
C GLY A 107 -7.16 4.71 6.06
N LEU A 108 -8.16 4.67 6.94
CA LEU A 108 -9.41 5.41 6.73
C LEU A 108 -9.27 6.85 7.23
N PRO A 109 -9.85 7.83 6.53
CA PRO A 109 -9.88 9.20 7.00
C PRO A 109 -10.66 9.35 8.31
N LEU A 110 -10.34 10.37 9.07
CA LEU A 110 -11.07 10.73 10.28
C LEU A 110 -11.82 12.04 10.07
N ASP A 111 -13.01 12.13 10.62
CA ASP A 111 -13.76 13.37 10.71
C ASP A 111 -13.28 14.27 11.90
N GLU A 112 -13.92 15.40 12.11
CA GLU A 112 -13.61 16.34 13.17
C GLU A 112 -13.77 15.74 14.58
N ASP A 113 -14.63 14.73 14.72
CA ASP A 113 -14.85 13.98 15.97
C ASP A 113 -13.89 12.77 16.11
N MET A 114 -12.89 12.65 15.25
CA MET A 114 -11.93 11.54 15.21
C MET A 114 -12.58 10.17 14.93
N ARG A 115 -13.73 10.16 14.24
CA ARG A 115 -14.40 8.95 13.78
C ARG A 115 -13.97 8.62 12.37
N THR A 116 -13.89 7.32 12.05
CA THR A 116 -13.51 6.90 10.70
C THR A 116 -14.62 7.19 9.70
N VAL A 117 -14.23 7.72 8.56
CA VAL A 117 -15.09 7.98 7.41
C VAL A 117 -14.89 6.85 6.38
N ALA A 118 -15.97 6.47 5.73
CA ALA A 118 -15.91 5.44 4.70
C ALA A 118 -15.07 5.92 3.49
N PRO A 119 -14.22 5.07 2.89
CA PRO A 119 -13.31 5.50 1.83
C PRO A 119 -14.05 6.04 0.59
N GLN A 120 -15.24 5.54 0.28
CA GLN A 120 -16.08 6.04 -0.81
C GLN A 120 -16.62 7.45 -0.58
N SER A 121 -16.56 7.96 0.64
CA SER A 121 -16.96 9.34 0.99
C SER A 121 -15.84 10.36 0.73
N VAL A 122 -14.64 9.90 0.40
CA VAL A 122 -13.53 10.79 0.03
C VAL A 122 -13.81 11.38 -1.33
N MET A 123 -13.84 12.73 -1.39
CA MET A 123 -14.15 13.43 -2.63
C MET A 123 -13.08 13.14 -3.71
N PRO A 124 -13.51 12.94 -4.97
CA PRO A 124 -12.58 12.91 -6.09
C PRO A 124 -11.74 14.20 -6.10
N GLY A 125 -10.43 14.08 -6.12
CA GLY A 125 -9.50 15.22 -6.06
C GLY A 125 -8.90 15.50 -4.69
N MET A 126 -9.31 14.76 -3.63
CA MET A 126 -8.67 14.79 -2.32
C MET A 126 -8.08 13.41 -1.92
N PRO A 127 -7.33 12.73 -2.80
CA PRO A 127 -6.82 11.39 -2.52
C PRO A 127 -5.84 11.36 -1.34
N GLY A 128 -5.25 12.50 -0.97
CA GLY A 128 -4.32 12.61 0.15
C GLY A 128 -4.87 12.08 1.48
N MET A 129 -6.19 12.14 1.68
CA MET A 129 -6.83 11.57 2.88
C MET A 129 -6.66 10.05 3.00
N LEU A 130 -6.55 9.33 1.87
CA LEU A 130 -6.33 7.88 1.83
C LEU A 130 -4.86 7.52 1.60
N LEU A 131 -4.04 8.47 1.13
CA LEU A 131 -2.65 8.25 0.73
C LEU A 131 -1.62 8.74 1.73
N GLU A 132 -1.93 9.78 2.55
CA GLU A 132 -0.91 10.47 3.35
C GLU A 132 -1.30 10.67 4.82
N ASP A 133 -2.58 10.54 5.17
CA ASP A 133 -3.04 10.75 6.54
C ASP A 133 -2.49 9.67 7.48
N ARG A 134 -1.80 10.10 8.52
CA ARG A 134 -1.21 9.24 9.54
C ARG A 134 -2.06 9.09 10.80
N SER A 135 -3.23 9.70 10.84
CA SER A 135 -4.08 9.68 12.03
C SER A 135 -4.63 8.28 12.32
N PHE A 136 -4.95 7.51 11.28
CA PHE A 136 -5.51 6.17 11.41
C PHE A 136 -4.57 5.15 12.07
N MET A 137 -3.24 5.31 11.94
CA MET A 137 -2.29 4.37 12.53
C MET A 137 -2.31 4.36 14.06
N ARG A 138 -2.83 5.42 14.70
CA ARG A 138 -2.85 5.55 16.16
C ARG A 138 -3.62 4.39 16.81
N PRO A 139 -3.08 3.71 17.85
CA PRO A 139 -3.71 2.53 18.46
C PRO A 139 -5.15 2.75 18.94
N GLN A 140 -5.47 3.95 19.42
CA GLN A 140 -6.79 4.30 19.93
C GLN A 140 -7.86 4.50 18.86
N VAL A 141 -7.49 4.66 17.61
CA VAL A 141 -8.45 4.80 16.50
C VAL A 141 -9.03 3.43 16.16
N VAL A 142 -10.31 3.27 16.36
CA VAL A 142 -11.07 2.06 16.06
C VAL A 142 -12.05 2.36 14.92
N PRO A 143 -11.99 1.65 13.79
CA PRO A 143 -12.94 1.84 12.71
C PRO A 143 -14.38 1.56 13.16
N LEU A 144 -15.31 2.39 12.72
CA LEU A 144 -16.75 2.22 13.02
C LEU A 144 -17.39 1.11 12.18
N ASN A 145 -16.76 0.72 11.08
CA ASN A 145 -17.25 -0.36 10.22
C ASN A 145 -17.02 -1.75 10.83
N SER A 146 -17.75 -2.74 10.34
CA SER A 146 -17.60 -4.15 10.78
C SER A 146 -16.38 -4.82 10.16
N LYS A 147 -15.87 -4.30 9.04
CA LYS A 147 -14.75 -4.90 8.29
C LYS A 147 -13.40 -4.62 8.93
N CYS A 148 -12.44 -5.50 8.71
CA CYS A 148 -11.07 -5.27 9.09
C CYS A 148 -10.39 -4.33 8.09
N VAL A 149 -9.63 -3.33 8.55
CA VAL A 149 -8.89 -2.40 7.69
C VAL A 149 -7.42 -2.81 7.64
N CYS A 150 -6.95 -3.21 6.47
CA CYS A 150 -5.54 -3.55 6.20
C CYS A 150 -4.86 -2.33 5.55
N PHE A 151 -3.76 -1.84 6.15
CA PHE A 151 -3.09 -0.62 5.71
C PHE A 151 -1.58 -0.62 5.98
N GLY A 152 -0.86 0.32 5.33
CA GLY A 152 0.58 0.52 5.43
C GLY A 152 1.00 1.98 5.61
N HIS A 153 1.82 2.51 4.69
CA HIS A 153 2.29 3.90 4.57
C HIS A 153 3.27 4.36 5.64
N THR A 154 2.94 4.18 6.90
CA THR A 154 3.79 4.60 8.01
C THR A 154 4.33 3.38 8.74
N PRO A 155 5.66 3.22 8.85
CA PRO A 155 6.24 2.06 9.51
C PRO A 155 5.73 1.85 10.93
N VAL A 156 5.42 0.61 11.28
CA VAL A 156 4.90 0.21 12.61
C VAL A 156 5.79 0.65 13.77
N ARG A 157 7.09 0.82 13.54
CA ARG A 157 8.03 1.33 14.55
C ARG A 157 7.72 2.72 15.09
N TYR A 158 6.89 3.50 14.38
CA TYR A 158 6.44 4.82 14.87
C TYR A 158 5.31 4.74 15.89
N VAL A 159 4.70 3.56 16.06
CA VAL A 159 3.65 3.31 17.06
C VAL A 159 4.00 2.15 18.00
N SER A 160 5.09 1.43 17.71
CA SER A 160 5.61 0.35 18.56
C SER A 160 7.14 0.24 18.38
N ASP A 161 7.84 -0.31 19.34
CA ASP A 161 9.31 -0.51 19.25
C ASP A 161 9.69 -1.76 18.42
N ARG A 162 8.78 -2.27 17.58
CA ARG A 162 8.96 -3.49 16.79
C ARG A 162 8.77 -3.24 15.31
N ASP A 163 9.44 -4.02 14.48
CA ASP A 163 9.28 -4.06 13.03
C ASP A 163 8.39 -5.25 12.62
N GLU A 164 7.29 -5.43 13.35
CA GLU A 164 6.34 -6.53 13.16
C GLU A 164 4.95 -5.99 12.87
N ILE A 165 4.18 -6.72 12.09
CA ILE A 165 2.79 -6.39 11.79
C ILE A 165 1.99 -6.26 13.11
N LEU A 166 1.24 -5.18 13.22
CA LEU A 166 0.34 -4.96 14.35
C LEU A 166 -1.10 -5.31 13.96
N ALA A 167 -1.58 -6.42 14.48
CA ALA A 167 -2.95 -6.88 14.28
C ALA A 167 -3.80 -6.56 15.52
N TYR A 168 -4.74 -5.63 15.39
CA TYR A 168 -5.57 -5.14 16.49
C TYR A 168 -6.88 -5.92 16.54
N ARG A 169 -7.07 -6.69 17.63
CA ARG A 169 -8.23 -7.55 17.82
C ARG A 169 -9.40 -6.82 18.47
N ARG A 170 -10.60 -7.21 18.10
CA ARG A 170 -11.83 -6.83 18.78
C ARG A 170 -11.86 -7.47 20.19
N LEU A 171 -12.45 -6.74 21.12
CA LEU A 171 -12.56 -7.21 22.51
C LEU A 171 -13.30 -8.56 22.57
N GLY A 172 -12.74 -9.52 23.33
CA GLY A 172 -13.33 -10.85 23.52
C GLY A 172 -13.18 -11.82 22.34
N ARG A 173 -12.40 -11.48 21.30
CA ARG A 173 -12.18 -12.35 20.14
C ARG A 173 -10.88 -13.13 20.24
N SER A 174 -10.86 -14.35 19.68
CA SER A 174 -9.71 -15.27 19.75
C SER A 174 -8.59 -14.93 18.76
N GLY A 175 -8.93 -14.31 17.62
CA GLY A 175 -8.02 -14.04 16.51
C GLY A 175 -7.92 -15.19 15.51
N GLY A 176 -8.92 -16.07 15.46
CA GLY A 176 -8.96 -17.20 14.53
C GLY A 176 -9.61 -16.89 13.18
N SER A 177 -10.23 -15.71 13.03
CA SER A 177 -10.84 -15.21 11.79
C SER A 177 -10.45 -13.76 11.58
N ILE A 178 -10.46 -13.29 10.33
CA ILE A 178 -10.23 -11.88 10.00
C ILE A 178 -11.29 -10.98 10.65
N ASP A 179 -12.50 -11.46 10.87
CA ASP A 179 -13.59 -10.73 11.54
C ASP A 179 -13.29 -10.44 13.03
N ASP A 180 -12.32 -11.15 13.60
CA ASP A 180 -11.85 -10.91 14.96
C ASP A 180 -10.98 -9.65 15.08
N TYR A 181 -10.54 -9.10 13.95
CA TYR A 181 -9.69 -7.93 13.90
C TYR A 181 -10.48 -6.70 13.40
N TYR A 182 -10.10 -5.52 13.86
CA TYR A 182 -10.66 -4.28 13.36
C TYR A 182 -9.68 -3.51 12.47
N LYS A 183 -8.37 -3.69 12.67
CA LYS A 183 -7.33 -3.18 11.76
C LYS A 183 -6.05 -4.00 11.83
N ILE A 184 -5.32 -4.01 10.72
CA ILE A 184 -4.01 -4.64 10.58
C ILE A 184 -3.06 -3.65 9.94
N HIS A 185 -2.04 -3.24 10.69
CA HIS A 185 -0.99 -2.35 10.26
C HIS A 185 0.17 -3.18 9.70
N LEU A 186 0.35 -3.15 8.39
CA LEU A 186 1.23 -4.07 7.65
C LEU A 186 2.65 -3.56 7.44
N ASP A 187 2.87 -2.23 7.51
CA ASP A 187 4.14 -1.63 7.13
C ASP A 187 5.24 -1.89 8.16
N THR A 188 6.02 -2.93 7.92
CA THR A 188 7.18 -3.29 8.74
C THR A 188 8.40 -2.39 8.49
N GLY A 189 8.25 -1.37 7.63
CA GLY A 189 9.34 -0.46 7.28
C GLY A 189 10.50 -1.19 6.58
N VAL A 190 10.22 -1.98 5.54
CA VAL A 190 11.21 -2.84 4.88
C VAL A 190 12.49 -2.12 4.47
N TYR A 191 12.38 -0.85 4.07
CA TYR A 191 13.54 -0.02 3.76
C TYR A 191 14.45 0.23 4.98
N LEU A 192 13.87 0.40 6.16
CA LEU A 192 14.56 0.67 7.42
C LEU A 192 14.99 -0.60 8.14
N SER A 193 14.08 -1.60 8.18
CA SER A 193 14.24 -2.83 8.96
C SER A 193 14.88 -3.98 8.18
N GLY A 194 14.81 -3.93 6.85
CA GLY A 194 15.13 -5.08 6.00
C GLY A 194 14.13 -6.23 6.11
N VAL A 195 12.98 -6.02 6.76
CA VAL A 195 11.96 -7.04 6.99
C VAL A 195 10.68 -6.68 6.22
N LEU A 196 10.26 -7.54 5.31
CA LEU A 196 8.97 -7.45 4.64
C LEU A 196 7.95 -8.33 5.35
N GLY A 197 6.85 -7.74 5.81
CA GLY A 197 5.73 -8.43 6.44
C GLY A 197 4.60 -8.74 5.45
N CYS A 198 3.95 -9.88 5.65
CA CYS A 198 2.72 -10.27 4.97
C CYS A 198 1.77 -10.90 6.00
N PHE A 199 0.50 -10.53 5.98
CA PHE A 199 -0.53 -11.14 6.81
C PHE A 199 -1.42 -12.04 5.96
N CYS A 200 -1.55 -13.29 6.33
CA CYS A 200 -2.45 -14.22 5.68
C CYS A 200 -3.83 -14.13 6.34
N ILE A 201 -4.84 -13.82 5.54
CA ILE A 201 -6.21 -13.62 6.01
C ILE A 201 -6.86 -14.95 6.42
N ASP A 202 -6.55 -16.05 5.69
CA ASP A 202 -7.19 -17.34 5.91
C ASP A 202 -6.81 -17.98 7.25
N ASP A 203 -5.56 -17.84 7.68
CA ASP A 203 -5.06 -18.41 8.93
C ASP A 203 -4.73 -17.36 10.01
N CYS A 204 -4.96 -16.09 9.71
CA CYS A 204 -4.71 -14.94 10.59
C CYS A 204 -3.27 -14.89 11.14
N ARG A 205 -2.29 -15.25 10.30
CA ARG A 205 -0.88 -15.26 10.69
C ARG A 205 -0.03 -14.29 9.90
N ALA A 206 0.80 -13.57 10.62
CA ALA A 206 1.87 -12.77 10.02
C ALA A 206 3.04 -13.67 9.59
N ARG A 207 3.62 -13.36 8.44
CA ARG A 207 4.82 -13.99 7.88
C ARG A 207 5.80 -12.93 7.49
N TYR A 208 7.10 -13.23 7.62
CA TYR A 208 8.16 -12.26 7.40
C TYR A 208 9.25 -12.80 6.49
N VAL A 209 9.73 -11.95 5.62
CA VAL A 209 10.93 -12.19 4.80
C VAL A 209 11.97 -11.14 5.17
N LYS A 210 13.17 -11.60 5.50
CA LYS A 210 14.30 -10.72 5.80
C LYS A 210 15.18 -10.56 4.56
N ARG A 211 15.64 -9.33 4.30
CA ARG A 211 16.66 -9.07 3.28
C ARG A 211 17.89 -9.93 3.62
N ARG A 212 18.39 -10.66 2.64
CA ARG A 212 19.71 -11.31 2.77
C ARG A 212 20.76 -10.24 2.57
N ILE A 213 21.57 -10.03 3.57
CA ILE A 213 22.77 -9.19 3.51
C ILE A 213 23.85 -9.95 2.74
#